data_500df0a8b7081fe868d1c5dae77fe6d4
#
_entry.id   500df0a8b7081fe868d1c5dae77fe6d4
#
_cell.length_a   1.000
_cell.length_b   1.000
_cell.length_c   1.000
_cell.angle_alpha   90.00
_cell.angle_beta   90.00
_cell.angle_gamma   90.00
#
_symmetry.space_group_name_H-M   'P 1'
#
loop_
_entity.id
_entity.type
_entity.pdbx_description
1 polymer ?
#
loop_
_entity_poly.entity_id
_entity_poly.type
_entity_poly.pdbx_seq_one_letter_code
_entity_poly.pdbx_strand_id
1 'polypeptide(L)'
;SVGGLCVVERLWRNGPSVRFLTFDTENLHICASPADLPSPITLPVTFFVWADESLDYIPASLTAPALISASESDLVYDELDYSAYQLYLRYDAEQVPQNLTNPVVRFEEGLTLQQANVLELADGRLQVDVYWQSDRKLDEEMAVFIHIIGADRLVGQHDGPPAAGHWQASWWQPGQVIYDRHILTLSEPYDDAQHQVLVGLYRAASGERLPAFDAETGEHMGTSWSLSPN
;
A
#
# COMPACT_ATOMS: atom_id res chain seq x y z
N SER A 1 -17.01 17.08 2.40
CA SER A 1 -17.37 16.58 1.07
C SER A 1 -17.67 15.10 1.20
N VAL A 2 -18.79 14.65 0.68
CA VAL A 2 -19.15 13.23 0.65
C VAL A 2 -18.29 12.60 -0.43
N GLY A 3 -17.47 11.62 -0.04
CA GLY A 3 -16.59 10.90 -0.96
C GLY A 3 -17.39 10.08 -1.98
N GLY A 4 -16.77 9.78 -3.12
CA GLY A 4 -17.34 8.88 -4.13
C GLY A 4 -17.14 7.41 -3.74
N LEU A 5 -18.12 6.56 -4.06
CA LEU A 5 -18.02 5.12 -3.94
C LEU A 5 -18.20 4.50 -5.33
N CYS A 6 -17.18 3.81 -5.82
CA CYS A 6 -17.24 3.08 -7.08
C CYS A 6 -17.23 1.57 -6.81
N VAL A 7 -18.24 0.86 -7.32
CA VAL A 7 -18.35 -0.59 -7.19
C VAL A 7 -18.37 -1.19 -8.58
N VAL A 8 -17.52 -2.16 -8.87
CA VAL A 8 -17.52 -2.81 -10.18
C VAL A 8 -18.84 -3.57 -10.41
N GLU A 9 -19.33 -3.54 -11.65
CA GLU A 9 -20.66 -4.07 -12.00
C GLU A 9 -20.83 -5.53 -11.60
N ARG A 10 -19.81 -6.36 -11.79
CA ARG A 10 -19.84 -7.79 -11.44
C ARG A 10 -20.06 -8.00 -9.94
N LEU A 11 -19.35 -7.23 -9.08
CA LEU A 11 -19.51 -7.28 -7.63
C LEU A 11 -20.91 -6.78 -7.22
N TRP A 12 -21.37 -5.70 -7.85
CA TRP A 12 -22.71 -5.17 -7.62
C TRP A 12 -23.82 -6.15 -7.99
N ARG A 13 -23.72 -6.84 -9.13
CA ARG A 13 -24.75 -7.78 -9.60
C ARG A 13 -24.79 -9.06 -8.78
N ASN A 14 -23.65 -9.60 -8.40
CA ASN A 14 -23.53 -10.91 -7.74
C ASN A 14 -23.42 -10.82 -6.22
N GLY A 15 -23.21 -9.65 -5.66
CA GLY A 15 -23.09 -9.41 -4.22
C GLY A 15 -24.37 -8.78 -3.62
N PRO A 16 -25.42 -9.54 -3.26
CA PRO A 16 -26.62 -8.96 -2.67
C PRO A 16 -26.36 -8.17 -1.39
N SER A 17 -25.38 -8.59 -0.60
CA SER A 17 -24.93 -7.86 0.60
C SER A 17 -24.31 -6.52 0.24
N VAL A 18 -23.55 -6.44 -0.85
CA VAL A 18 -22.96 -5.18 -1.34
C VAL A 18 -24.08 -4.20 -1.72
N ARG A 19 -25.07 -4.66 -2.49
CA ARG A 19 -26.24 -3.83 -2.84
C ARG A 19 -27.02 -3.37 -1.61
N PHE A 20 -27.19 -4.23 -0.62
CA PHE A 20 -27.88 -3.89 0.61
C PHE A 20 -27.13 -2.83 1.42
N LEU A 21 -25.81 -2.99 1.57
CA LEU A 21 -24.96 -2.08 2.34
C LEU A 21 -24.73 -0.73 1.66
N THR A 22 -24.87 -0.67 0.33
CA THR A 22 -24.62 0.56 -0.46
C THR A 22 -25.91 1.20 -0.98
N PHE A 23 -27.06 0.62 -0.69
CA PHE A 23 -28.39 1.03 -1.20
C PHE A 23 -28.72 2.51 -0.91
N ASP A 24 -28.28 3.04 0.23
CA ASP A 24 -28.54 4.42 0.66
C ASP A 24 -27.24 5.29 0.63
N THR A 25 -26.24 4.87 -0.13
CA THR A 25 -24.97 5.58 -0.25
C THR A 25 -25.10 6.68 -1.29
N GLU A 26 -24.99 7.93 -0.88
CA GLU A 26 -24.88 9.06 -1.80
C GLU A 26 -23.58 8.94 -2.63
N ASN A 27 -23.63 9.32 -3.91
CA ASN A 27 -22.48 9.26 -4.84
C ASN A 27 -21.95 7.82 -5.12
N LEU A 28 -22.84 6.83 -5.09
CA LEU A 28 -22.52 5.49 -5.57
C LEU A 28 -22.47 5.48 -7.11
N HIS A 29 -21.37 4.97 -7.65
CA HIS A 29 -21.18 4.70 -9.08
C HIS A 29 -20.99 3.21 -9.31
N ILE A 30 -21.67 2.67 -10.31
CA ILE A 30 -21.43 1.29 -10.76
C ILE A 30 -20.50 1.38 -11.97
N CYS A 31 -19.29 0.84 -11.83
CA CYS A 31 -18.20 1.01 -12.79
C CYS A 31 -17.98 -0.31 -13.54
N ALA A 32 -18.53 -0.42 -14.75
CA ALA A 32 -18.31 -1.58 -15.63
C ALA A 32 -17.10 -1.38 -16.56
N SER A 33 -16.67 -0.12 -16.72
CA SER A 33 -15.61 0.27 -17.63
C SER A 33 -14.97 1.59 -17.19
N PRO A 34 -13.79 1.97 -17.75
CA PRO A 34 -13.20 3.29 -17.49
C PRO A 34 -14.14 4.47 -17.82
N ALA A 35 -15.07 4.28 -18.76
CA ALA A 35 -16.01 5.33 -19.15
C ALA A 35 -17.08 5.62 -18.09
N ASP A 36 -17.31 4.70 -17.18
CA ASP A 36 -18.30 4.85 -16.11
C ASP A 36 -17.71 5.54 -14.87
N LEU A 37 -16.39 5.76 -14.85
CA LEU A 37 -15.75 6.49 -13.76
C LEU A 37 -16.14 7.97 -13.82
N PRO A 38 -16.40 8.59 -12.65
CA PRO A 38 -16.65 10.03 -12.62
C PRO A 38 -15.41 10.80 -13.15
N SER A 39 -15.66 11.81 -13.97
CA SER A 39 -14.57 12.63 -14.53
C SER A 39 -14.87 14.12 -14.30
N PRO A 40 -14.06 14.85 -13.54
CA PRO A 40 -12.90 14.36 -12.78
C PRO A 40 -13.28 13.50 -11.57
N ILE A 41 -12.40 12.58 -11.19
CA ILE A 41 -12.54 11.86 -9.91
C ILE A 41 -12.27 12.85 -8.78
N THR A 42 -13.23 12.95 -7.86
CA THR A 42 -13.12 13.84 -6.69
C THR A 42 -12.74 13.03 -5.46
N LEU A 43 -11.67 13.41 -4.80
CA LEU A 43 -11.23 12.78 -3.55
C LEU A 43 -12.04 13.26 -2.33
N PRO A 44 -12.30 12.40 -1.35
CA PRO A 44 -11.93 10.99 -1.31
C PRO A 44 -12.81 10.12 -2.22
N VAL A 45 -12.28 8.98 -2.65
CA VAL A 45 -13.01 7.97 -3.40
C VAL A 45 -12.59 6.57 -2.96
N THR A 46 -13.55 5.65 -2.90
CA THR A 46 -13.31 4.24 -2.62
C THR A 46 -13.78 3.39 -3.80
N PHE A 47 -12.95 2.44 -4.21
CA PHE A 47 -13.27 1.44 -5.23
C PHE A 47 -13.39 0.07 -4.58
N PHE A 48 -14.50 -0.62 -4.86
CA PHE A 48 -14.66 -2.03 -4.56
C PHE A 48 -14.69 -2.82 -5.86
N VAL A 49 -13.81 -3.80 -5.96
CA VAL A 49 -13.64 -4.61 -7.15
C VAL A 49 -13.61 -6.08 -6.80
N TRP A 50 -13.98 -6.94 -7.76
CA TRP A 50 -13.89 -8.36 -7.57
C TRP A 50 -12.41 -8.78 -7.55
N ALA A 51 -12.01 -9.69 -6.64
CA ALA A 51 -10.61 -10.00 -6.40
C ALA A 51 -9.86 -10.61 -7.62
N ASP A 52 -10.57 -11.18 -8.57
CA ASP A 52 -10.02 -11.77 -9.80
C ASP A 52 -10.16 -10.87 -11.05
N GLU A 53 -10.60 -9.62 -10.88
CA GLU A 53 -10.83 -8.69 -11.97
C GLU A 53 -9.60 -7.85 -12.28
N SER A 54 -9.29 -7.67 -13.56
CA SER A 54 -8.21 -6.76 -13.96
C SER A 54 -8.62 -5.30 -13.74
N LEU A 55 -7.73 -4.51 -13.15
CA LEU A 55 -8.03 -3.17 -12.65
C LEU A 55 -7.13 -2.08 -13.23
N ASP A 56 -6.42 -2.36 -14.32
CA ASP A 56 -5.43 -1.46 -14.92
C ASP A 56 -5.97 -0.05 -15.21
N TYR A 57 -7.29 0.08 -15.33
CA TYR A 57 -7.93 1.37 -15.60
C TYR A 57 -8.12 2.26 -14.36
N ILE A 58 -8.16 1.70 -13.14
CA ILE A 58 -8.32 2.50 -11.91
C ILE A 58 -7.06 3.34 -11.66
N PRO A 59 -5.83 2.76 -11.64
CA PRO A 59 -4.60 3.54 -11.54
C PRO A 59 -4.48 4.64 -12.59
N ALA A 60 -4.82 4.33 -13.83
CA ALA A 60 -4.77 5.31 -14.92
C ALA A 60 -5.76 6.47 -14.76
N SER A 61 -6.83 6.27 -14.01
CA SER A 61 -7.88 7.27 -13.78
C SER A 61 -7.66 8.12 -12.53
N LEU A 62 -6.86 7.62 -11.57
CA LEU A 62 -6.51 8.35 -10.35
C LEU A 62 -5.34 9.28 -10.62
N THR A 63 -5.63 10.57 -10.78
CA THR A 63 -4.59 11.58 -10.95
C THR A 63 -3.98 11.99 -9.61
N ALA A 64 -2.67 12.29 -9.63
CA ALA A 64 -1.97 12.85 -8.46
C ALA A 64 -2.40 14.31 -8.21
N PRO A 65 -2.24 14.82 -6.96
CA PRO A 65 -1.78 14.10 -5.77
C PRO A 65 -2.90 13.32 -5.08
N ALA A 66 -2.60 12.13 -4.62
CA ALA A 66 -3.52 11.29 -3.84
C ALA A 66 -2.75 10.36 -2.90
N LEU A 67 -3.28 10.11 -1.70
CA LEU A 67 -2.87 9.02 -0.84
C LEU A 67 -3.67 7.78 -1.23
N ILE A 68 -2.98 6.74 -1.66
CA ILE A 68 -3.58 5.47 -2.11
C ILE A 68 -3.34 4.41 -1.05
N SER A 69 -4.40 3.72 -0.66
CA SER A 69 -4.30 2.48 0.10
C SER A 69 -5.07 1.35 -0.56
N ALA A 70 -4.54 0.14 -0.46
CA ALA A 70 -5.19 -1.05 -0.96
C ALA A 70 -5.38 -2.06 0.18
N SER A 71 -6.50 -2.75 0.18
CA SER A 71 -6.81 -3.82 1.13
C SER A 71 -7.69 -4.87 0.48
N GLU A 72 -7.68 -6.05 1.04
CA GLU A 72 -8.50 -7.18 0.60
C GLU A 72 -9.56 -7.51 1.65
N SER A 73 -10.62 -8.20 1.22
CA SER A 73 -11.60 -8.77 2.16
C SER A 73 -10.96 -9.90 2.98
N ASP A 74 -11.56 -10.22 4.12
CA ASP A 74 -11.29 -11.49 4.79
C ASP A 74 -11.55 -12.66 3.84
N LEU A 75 -10.85 -13.78 4.09
CA LEU A 75 -11.07 -15.00 3.33
C LEU A 75 -12.49 -15.52 3.55
N VAL A 76 -13.20 -15.78 2.48
CA VAL A 76 -14.48 -16.46 2.46
C VAL A 76 -14.24 -17.92 2.07
N TYR A 77 -14.88 -18.84 2.79
CA TYR A 77 -14.77 -20.27 2.51
C TYR A 77 -15.98 -20.75 1.72
N ASP A 78 -15.72 -21.48 0.65
CA ASP A 78 -16.76 -22.25 -0.03
C ASP A 78 -17.08 -23.49 0.79
N GLU A 79 -18.34 -23.65 1.19
CA GLU A 79 -18.81 -24.78 1.99
C GLU A 79 -18.81 -26.11 1.22
N LEU A 80 -18.76 -26.05 -0.13
CA LEU A 80 -18.84 -27.24 -0.98
C LEU A 80 -17.47 -27.84 -1.26
N ASP A 81 -16.45 -27.01 -1.47
CA ASP A 81 -15.11 -27.48 -1.83
C ASP A 81 -14.02 -27.12 -0.80
N TYR A 82 -14.41 -26.39 0.26
CA TYR A 82 -13.51 -25.90 1.33
C TYR A 82 -12.39 -25.00 0.80
N SER A 83 -12.53 -24.42 -0.39
CA SER A 83 -11.59 -23.43 -0.88
C SER A 83 -11.77 -22.10 -0.17
N ALA A 84 -10.66 -21.41 0.08
CA ALA A 84 -10.66 -20.07 0.62
C ALA A 84 -10.35 -19.07 -0.49
N TYR A 85 -11.13 -18.00 -0.60
CA TYR A 85 -10.90 -16.95 -1.59
C TYR A 85 -11.24 -15.57 -1.02
N GLN A 86 -10.61 -14.54 -1.57
CA GLN A 86 -10.98 -13.17 -1.30
C GLN A 86 -12.17 -12.77 -2.18
N LEU A 87 -13.14 -12.11 -1.56
CA LEU A 87 -14.35 -11.71 -2.28
C LEU A 87 -14.12 -10.42 -3.07
N TYR A 88 -13.39 -9.45 -2.47
CA TYR A 88 -13.13 -8.16 -3.11
C TYR A 88 -11.80 -7.57 -2.69
N LEU A 89 -11.29 -6.68 -3.54
CA LEU A 89 -10.26 -5.71 -3.22
C LEU A 89 -10.90 -4.35 -3.01
N ARG A 90 -10.38 -3.59 -2.07
CA ARG A 90 -10.77 -2.22 -1.80
C ARG A 90 -9.58 -1.30 -2.02
N TYR A 91 -9.81 -0.25 -2.78
CA TYR A 91 -8.85 0.83 -2.98
C TYR A 91 -9.45 2.13 -2.50
N ASP A 92 -8.74 2.83 -1.63
CA ASP A 92 -9.09 4.17 -1.17
C ASP A 92 -8.11 5.17 -1.76
N ALA A 93 -8.62 6.27 -2.29
CA ALA A 93 -7.82 7.41 -2.70
C ALA A 93 -8.29 8.65 -1.94
N GLU A 94 -7.38 9.27 -1.20
CA GLU A 94 -7.65 10.40 -0.31
C GLU A 94 -6.72 11.58 -0.60
N GLN A 95 -7.01 12.73 0.01
CA GLN A 95 -6.09 13.87 -0.01
C GLN A 95 -4.80 13.52 0.73
N VAL A 96 -3.65 13.88 0.15
CA VAL A 96 -2.36 13.66 0.82
C VAL A 96 -2.26 14.55 2.06
N PRO A 97 -2.09 13.99 3.26
CA PRO A 97 -1.84 14.76 4.47
C PRO A 97 -0.53 15.58 4.38
N GLN A 98 -0.51 16.76 4.99
CA GLN A 98 0.66 17.65 4.92
C GLN A 98 1.94 17.05 5.50
N ASN A 99 1.84 16.20 6.51
CA ASN A 99 2.99 15.50 7.10
C ASN A 99 3.61 14.44 6.17
N LEU A 100 2.95 14.09 5.06
CA LEU A 100 3.45 13.16 4.05
C LEU A 100 4.02 13.89 2.81
N THR A 101 4.38 15.15 2.91
CA THR A 101 4.90 15.93 1.78
C THR A 101 6.42 16.10 1.78
N ASN A 102 7.07 15.73 2.88
CA ASN A 102 8.54 15.86 3.02
C ASN A 102 9.15 14.46 3.20
N PRO A 103 9.96 14.00 2.25
CA PRO A 103 10.59 12.68 2.35
C PRO A 103 11.62 12.64 3.49
N VAL A 104 11.72 11.48 4.14
CA VAL A 104 12.78 11.18 5.12
C VAL A 104 13.99 10.51 4.46
N VAL A 105 13.75 9.77 3.36
CA VAL A 105 14.80 9.10 2.58
C VAL A 105 14.48 9.20 1.09
N ARG A 106 15.52 9.34 0.29
CA ARG A 106 15.49 9.21 -1.17
C ARG A 106 16.19 7.92 -1.57
N PHE A 107 15.57 7.15 -2.43
CA PHE A 107 16.20 6.02 -3.09
C PHE A 107 16.51 6.37 -4.55
N GLU A 108 17.31 5.55 -5.20
CA GLU A 108 17.43 5.63 -6.67
C GLU A 108 16.07 5.48 -7.35
N GLU A 109 16.01 5.72 -8.64
CA GLU A 109 14.81 5.70 -9.47
C GLU A 109 13.75 6.74 -9.10
N GLY A 110 14.11 7.77 -8.30
CA GLY A 110 13.17 8.82 -7.90
C GLY A 110 12.15 8.36 -6.85
N LEU A 111 12.42 7.25 -6.18
CA LEU A 111 11.60 6.73 -5.09
C LEU A 111 11.94 7.44 -3.78
N THR A 112 10.92 7.70 -2.98
CA THR A 112 11.09 8.33 -1.67
C THR A 112 10.22 7.67 -0.62
N LEU A 113 10.75 7.57 0.59
CA LEU A 113 10.00 7.26 1.80
C LEU A 113 9.58 8.57 2.46
N GLN A 114 8.27 8.80 2.59
CA GLN A 114 7.72 9.99 3.21
C GLN A 114 7.64 9.86 4.73
N GLN A 115 7.26 8.67 5.20
CA GLN A 115 7.10 8.37 6.61
C GLN A 115 7.15 6.86 6.83
N ALA A 116 7.56 6.44 8.04
CA ALA A 116 7.34 5.10 8.55
C ALA A 116 6.91 5.16 10.01
N ASN A 117 6.02 4.26 10.40
CA ASN A 117 5.52 4.13 11.78
C ASN A 117 5.60 2.66 12.20
N VAL A 118 5.88 2.43 13.47
CA VAL A 118 5.93 1.09 14.08
C VAL A 118 4.88 1.03 15.17
N LEU A 119 4.12 -0.07 15.20
CA LEU A 119 3.10 -0.34 16.19
C LEU A 119 3.18 -1.81 16.62
N GLU A 120 3.37 -2.06 17.92
CA GLU A 120 3.22 -3.39 18.49
C GLU A 120 1.74 -3.74 18.61
N LEU A 121 1.34 -4.87 18.03
CA LEU A 121 -0.02 -5.38 18.09
C LEU A 121 -0.28 -6.16 19.37
N ALA A 122 -1.54 -6.26 19.77
CA ALA A 122 -1.94 -6.96 21.01
C ALA A 122 -1.55 -8.44 21.05
N ASP A 123 -1.30 -9.05 19.90
CA ASP A 123 -0.85 -10.44 19.77
C ASP A 123 0.69 -10.59 19.71
N GLY A 124 1.42 -9.51 19.94
CA GLY A 124 2.89 -9.47 19.95
C GLY A 124 3.53 -9.40 18.55
N ARG A 125 2.74 -9.30 17.48
CA ARG A 125 3.28 -8.99 16.15
C ARG A 125 3.61 -7.51 16.03
N LEU A 126 4.50 -7.19 15.10
CA LEU A 126 4.86 -5.81 14.81
C LEU A 126 4.21 -5.38 13.49
N GLN A 127 3.51 -4.26 13.50
CA GLN A 127 3.04 -3.59 12.32
C GLN A 127 4.00 -2.46 11.96
N VAL A 128 4.42 -2.42 10.71
CA VAL A 128 5.21 -1.32 10.15
C VAL A 128 4.43 -0.73 8.98
N ASP A 129 4.00 0.51 9.13
CA ASP A 129 3.32 1.27 8.10
C ASP A 129 4.33 2.19 7.42
N VAL A 130 4.45 2.11 6.10
CA VAL A 130 5.36 2.94 5.31
C VAL A 130 4.60 3.68 4.22
N TYR A 131 5.09 4.87 3.85
CA TYR A 131 4.45 5.73 2.87
C TYR A 131 5.44 6.06 1.77
N TRP A 132 5.21 5.49 0.60
CA TRP A 132 6.07 5.62 -0.57
C TRP A 132 5.58 6.68 -1.54
N GLN A 133 6.49 7.33 -2.24
CA GLN A 133 6.19 8.19 -3.37
C GLN A 133 7.23 8.00 -4.46
N SER A 134 6.83 8.21 -5.72
CA SER A 134 7.75 8.29 -6.86
C SER A 134 7.63 9.65 -7.55
N ASP A 135 8.74 10.20 -8.02
CA ASP A 135 8.78 11.43 -8.83
C ASP A 135 8.60 11.15 -10.34
N ARG A 136 8.57 9.88 -10.71
CA ARG A 136 8.41 9.40 -12.09
C ARG A 136 7.58 8.12 -12.15
N LYS A 137 7.13 7.77 -13.35
CA LYS A 137 6.58 6.44 -13.61
C LYS A 137 7.73 5.42 -13.56
N LEU A 138 7.48 4.30 -12.91
CA LEU A 138 8.44 3.20 -12.81
C LEU A 138 8.24 2.22 -13.97
N ASP A 139 9.36 1.75 -14.54
CA ASP A 139 9.35 0.81 -15.66
C ASP A 139 9.47 -0.65 -15.21
N GLU A 140 9.69 -0.87 -13.92
CA GLU A 140 9.85 -2.19 -13.31
C GLU A 140 9.18 -2.28 -11.95
N GLU A 141 8.90 -3.51 -11.52
CA GLU A 141 8.33 -3.77 -10.22
C GLU A 141 9.38 -3.70 -9.11
N MET A 142 8.98 -3.08 -8.00
CA MET A 142 9.77 -2.98 -6.79
C MET A 142 9.22 -3.89 -5.71
N ALA A 143 10.10 -4.30 -4.81
CA ALA A 143 9.73 -4.95 -3.57
C ALA A 143 10.29 -4.17 -2.39
N VAL A 144 9.53 -4.15 -1.31
CA VAL A 144 9.90 -3.56 -0.03
C VAL A 144 10.47 -4.65 0.86
N PHE A 145 11.51 -4.34 1.62
CA PHE A 145 11.91 -5.16 2.73
C PHE A 145 11.84 -4.39 4.04
N ILE A 146 11.36 -5.08 5.06
CA ILE A 146 11.36 -4.62 6.45
C ILE A 146 12.12 -5.67 7.27
N HIS A 147 13.23 -5.27 7.84
CA HIS A 147 14.06 -6.13 8.69
C HIS A 147 14.12 -5.58 10.11
N ILE A 148 13.90 -6.43 11.09
CA ILE A 148 14.08 -6.09 12.49
C ILE A 148 15.37 -6.75 12.98
N ILE A 149 16.33 -5.92 13.38
CA ILE A 149 17.65 -6.35 13.85
C ILE A 149 17.72 -6.15 15.35
N GLY A 150 18.08 -7.20 16.10
CA GLY A 150 18.33 -7.16 17.52
C GLY A 150 19.61 -7.92 17.86
N ALA A 151 20.51 -7.34 18.67
CA ALA A 151 21.78 -7.92 19.07
C ALA A 151 22.59 -8.50 17.87
N ASP A 152 22.68 -7.73 16.78
CA ASP A 152 23.39 -8.05 15.52
C ASP A 152 22.81 -9.28 14.75
N ARG A 153 21.57 -9.66 15.03
CA ARG A 153 20.86 -10.73 14.32
C ARG A 153 19.50 -10.28 13.82
N LEU A 154 19.05 -10.92 12.77
CA LEU A 154 17.69 -10.74 12.26
C LEU A 154 16.70 -11.43 13.21
N VAL A 155 15.76 -10.67 13.78
CA VAL A 155 14.71 -11.18 14.68
C VAL A 155 13.33 -11.24 14.04
N GLY A 156 13.14 -10.52 12.93
CA GLY A 156 11.94 -10.56 12.12
C GLY A 156 12.17 -9.92 10.77
N GLN A 157 11.43 -10.36 9.77
CA GLN A 157 11.44 -9.75 8.43
C GLN A 157 10.12 -9.91 7.72
N HIS A 158 9.87 -9.00 6.80
CA HIS A 158 8.83 -9.11 5.79
C HIS A 158 9.34 -8.49 4.49
N ASP A 159 9.33 -9.28 3.42
CA ASP A 159 9.72 -8.84 2.07
C ASP A 159 8.56 -9.10 1.13
N GLY A 160 8.24 -8.13 0.27
CA GLY A 160 7.14 -8.30 -0.67
C GLY A 160 6.86 -7.07 -1.52
N PRO A 161 5.94 -7.21 -2.50
CA PRO A 161 5.52 -6.07 -3.30
C PRO A 161 4.78 -5.04 -2.44
N PRO A 162 4.89 -3.73 -2.77
CA PRO A 162 4.18 -2.67 -2.06
C PRO A 162 2.67 -2.90 -2.05
N ALA A 163 2.00 -2.40 -1.00
CA ALA A 163 0.55 -2.54 -0.80
C ALA A 163 0.07 -3.99 -0.95
N ALA A 164 0.85 -4.95 -0.42
CA ALA A 164 0.62 -6.40 -0.52
C ALA A 164 0.44 -6.91 -1.96
N GLY A 165 0.99 -6.21 -2.96
CA GLY A 165 0.86 -6.53 -4.39
C GLY A 165 -0.43 -6.02 -5.05
N HIS A 166 -1.30 -5.34 -4.30
CA HIS A 166 -2.57 -4.83 -4.83
C HIS A 166 -2.44 -3.48 -5.53
N TRP A 167 -1.29 -2.80 -5.38
CA TRP A 167 -0.97 -1.57 -6.10
C TRP A 167 0.46 -1.62 -6.60
N GLN A 168 0.65 -2.23 -7.77
CA GLN A 168 1.95 -2.50 -8.39
C GLN A 168 2.76 -1.21 -8.60
N ALA A 169 4.08 -1.28 -8.45
CA ALA A 169 4.95 -0.12 -8.58
C ALA A 169 4.87 0.53 -9.99
N SER A 170 4.67 -0.26 -11.03
CA SER A 170 4.44 0.22 -12.41
C SER A 170 3.14 1.04 -12.58
N TRP A 171 2.23 1.00 -11.63
CA TRP A 171 1.00 1.80 -11.62
C TRP A 171 1.17 3.17 -10.98
N TRP A 172 2.23 3.38 -10.22
CA TRP A 172 2.42 4.62 -9.49
C TRP A 172 2.52 5.81 -10.44
N GLN A 173 1.81 6.87 -10.11
CA GLN A 173 1.88 8.14 -10.82
C GLN A 173 2.67 9.14 -9.98
N PRO A 174 3.48 10.01 -10.61
CA PRO A 174 4.19 11.06 -9.89
C PRO A 174 3.26 11.87 -8.98
N GLY A 175 3.66 12.01 -7.71
CA GLY A 175 2.88 12.74 -6.70
C GLY A 175 1.81 11.91 -5.97
N GLN A 176 1.59 10.63 -6.33
CA GLN A 176 0.84 9.72 -5.49
C GLN A 176 1.69 9.27 -4.30
N VAL A 177 1.06 9.20 -3.12
CA VAL A 177 1.64 8.57 -1.93
C VAL A 177 0.97 7.21 -1.75
N ILE A 178 1.76 6.16 -1.66
CA ILE A 178 1.28 4.78 -1.53
C ILE A 178 1.46 4.34 -0.09
N TYR A 179 0.35 4.04 0.56
CA TYR A 179 0.35 3.43 1.89
C TYR A 179 0.60 1.94 1.76
N ASP A 180 1.56 1.46 2.52
CA ASP A 180 2.02 0.09 2.51
C ASP A 180 2.19 -0.42 3.94
N ARG A 181 1.49 -1.51 4.27
CA ARG A 181 1.47 -2.10 5.61
C ARG A 181 2.13 -3.45 5.63
N HIS A 182 3.06 -3.62 6.55
CA HIS A 182 3.72 -4.89 6.81
C HIS A 182 3.42 -5.37 8.21
N ILE A 183 3.07 -6.65 8.36
CA ILE A 183 2.85 -7.29 9.67
C ILE A 183 3.87 -8.41 9.82
N LEU A 184 4.70 -8.30 10.87
CA LEU A 184 5.83 -9.20 11.12
C LEU A 184 5.61 -10.01 12.39
N THR A 185 5.95 -11.29 12.33
CA THR A 185 6.13 -12.12 13.51
C THR A 185 7.60 -12.07 13.90
N LEU A 186 7.87 -11.77 15.17
CA LEU A 186 9.23 -11.68 15.69
C LEU A 186 9.60 -12.96 16.45
N SER A 187 10.89 -13.28 16.47
CA SER A 187 11.43 -14.42 17.25
C SER A 187 11.59 -14.10 18.74
N GLU A 188 11.41 -12.85 19.12
CA GLU A 188 11.46 -12.34 20.50
C GLU A 188 10.54 -11.10 20.61
N PRO A 189 10.11 -10.68 21.83
CA PRO A 189 9.30 -9.48 22.01
C PRO A 189 10.03 -8.24 21.49
N TYR A 190 9.25 -7.32 20.90
CA TYR A 190 9.80 -6.06 20.41
C TYR A 190 10.21 -5.15 21.58
N ASP A 191 11.37 -4.52 21.44
CA ASP A 191 11.89 -3.52 22.36
C ASP A 191 12.59 -2.42 21.51
N ASP A 192 12.02 -1.23 21.48
CA ASP A 192 12.51 -0.10 20.66
C ASP A 192 13.94 0.35 21.05
N ALA A 193 14.37 0.10 22.30
CA ALA A 193 15.73 0.40 22.76
C ALA A 193 16.78 -0.62 22.28
N GLN A 194 16.37 -1.82 21.86
CA GLN A 194 17.26 -2.92 21.49
C GLN A 194 17.13 -3.33 20.01
N HIS A 195 15.99 -3.00 19.38
CA HIS A 195 15.73 -3.39 18.02
C HIS A 195 15.81 -2.21 17.05
N GLN A 196 16.46 -2.44 15.93
CA GLN A 196 16.53 -1.51 14.83
C GLN A 196 15.58 -1.98 13.71
N VAL A 197 14.71 -1.09 13.24
CA VAL A 197 13.83 -1.34 12.09
C VAL A 197 14.51 -0.78 10.84
N LEU A 198 14.85 -1.66 9.91
CA LEU A 198 15.44 -1.29 8.62
C LEU A 198 14.36 -1.39 7.53
N VAL A 199 14.25 -0.34 6.73
CA VAL A 199 13.33 -0.22 5.61
C VAL A 199 14.11 0.03 4.33
N GLY A 200 13.80 -0.70 3.27
CA GLY A 200 14.42 -0.44 1.98
C GLY A 200 13.64 -1.05 0.81
N LEU A 201 14.18 -0.83 -0.36
CA LEU A 201 13.61 -1.26 -1.63
C LEU A 201 14.63 -2.07 -2.43
N TYR A 202 14.12 -2.99 -3.22
CA TYR A 202 14.92 -3.70 -4.21
C TYR A 202 14.12 -3.94 -5.50
N ARG A 203 14.82 -4.11 -6.62
CA ARG A 203 14.24 -4.49 -7.90
C ARG A 203 13.70 -5.92 -7.80
N ALA A 204 12.41 -6.11 -7.99
CA ALA A 204 11.79 -7.42 -7.80
C ALA A 204 12.37 -8.52 -8.71
N ALA A 205 12.79 -8.15 -9.94
CA ALA A 205 13.34 -9.10 -10.91
C ALA A 205 14.77 -9.58 -10.59
N SER A 206 15.63 -8.70 -10.05
CA SER A 206 17.06 -8.99 -9.83
C SER A 206 17.41 -9.24 -8.37
N GLY A 207 16.59 -8.77 -7.43
CA GLY A 207 16.92 -8.72 -6.00
C GLY A 207 17.95 -7.64 -5.65
N GLU A 208 18.31 -6.76 -6.59
CA GLU A 208 19.25 -5.67 -6.36
C GLU A 208 18.63 -4.60 -5.47
N ARG A 209 19.25 -4.35 -4.33
CA ARG A 209 18.80 -3.32 -3.39
C ARG A 209 19.14 -1.94 -3.91
N LEU A 210 18.20 -1.01 -3.78
CA LEU A 210 18.39 0.37 -4.18
C LEU A 210 19.24 1.14 -3.15
N PRO A 211 20.23 1.93 -3.59
CA PRO A 211 20.93 2.87 -2.72
C PRO A 211 19.95 3.88 -2.09
N ALA A 212 20.18 4.14 -0.80
CA ALA A 212 19.41 5.07 0.00
C ALA A 212 20.23 6.32 0.33
N PHE A 213 19.60 7.47 0.32
CA PHE A 213 20.23 8.76 0.58
C PHE A 213 19.34 9.55 1.56
N ASP A 214 19.97 10.19 2.53
CA ASP A 214 19.29 11.13 3.41
C ASP A 214 18.60 12.21 2.57
N ALA A 215 17.32 12.49 2.84
CA ALA A 215 16.54 13.36 1.99
C ALA A 215 16.93 14.84 2.11
N GLU A 216 17.50 15.24 3.25
CA GLU A 216 17.90 16.60 3.55
C GLU A 216 19.34 16.89 3.10
N THR A 217 20.26 16.00 3.45
CA THR A 217 21.70 16.19 3.23
C THR A 217 22.21 15.59 1.92
N GLY A 218 21.48 14.60 1.37
CA GLY A 218 21.91 13.80 0.22
C GLY A 218 23.03 12.81 0.54
N GLU A 219 23.35 12.57 1.80
CA GLU A 219 24.36 11.61 2.23
C GLU A 219 23.93 10.18 1.91
N HIS A 220 24.85 9.37 1.37
CA HIS A 220 24.59 7.96 1.10
C HIS A 220 24.52 7.15 2.38
N MET A 221 23.40 6.46 2.60
CA MET A 221 23.09 5.70 3.82
C MET A 221 23.20 4.17 3.64
N GLY A 222 23.78 3.69 2.55
CA GLY A 222 23.77 2.28 2.19
C GLY A 222 22.56 1.92 1.34
N THR A 223 21.88 0.81 1.64
CA THR A 223 20.72 0.32 0.87
C THR A 223 19.45 0.21 1.71
N SER A 224 19.44 0.80 2.89
CA SER A 224 18.28 0.83 3.79
C SER A 224 18.30 2.10 4.62
N TRP A 225 17.15 2.48 5.09
CA TRP A 225 16.98 3.50 6.11
C TRP A 225 16.64 2.84 7.44
N SER A 226 17.17 3.40 8.52
CA SER A 226 16.87 2.95 9.87
C SER A 226 15.87 3.89 10.52
N LEU A 227 14.75 3.33 10.97
CA LEU A 227 13.87 4.03 11.88
C LEU A 227 14.53 4.10 13.24
N SER A 228 14.93 5.30 13.66
CA SER A 228 15.42 5.52 15.02
C SER A 228 14.23 5.50 15.98
N PRO A 229 14.35 4.85 17.13
CA PRO A 229 13.35 4.97 18.19
C PRO A 229 13.22 6.46 18.59
N ASN A 230 12.00 6.90 18.80
CA ASN A 230 11.69 8.25 19.32
C ASN A 230 12.10 8.40 20.78
#